data_a5234758d9635d095e5f274a94b5c540
#
_entry.id   a5234758d9635d095e5f274a94b5c540
#
_cell.length_a   1.000
_cell.length_b   1.000
_cell.length_c   1.000
_cell.angle_alpha   90.00
_cell.angle_beta   90.00
_cell.angle_gamma   90.00
#
_symmetry.space_group_name_H-M   'P 1'
#
loop_
_entity.id
_entity.type
_entity.pdbx_description
1 polymer ?
#
loop_
_entity_poly.entity_id
_entity_poly.type
_entity_poly.pdbx_seq_one_letter_code
_entity_poly.pdbx_strand_id
1 'polypeptide(L)'
;MEYRNLGAAGVKVSTLCLGAMTFGEADDKSFMHQVGCDDATSHAILDRALELGINFFDTADVYGQDGLSERVIGAWFAARPTARDQIVLATKFRFTMGGGPNRSGASRYRIVRCVEDSLRRLGTDRIDLYQIHAQDLAVDEDETLRALDDLVRAGKVLYLGCSNYAAYRLVDSLWRAKVADRDRFVTLQAQYSLIERGLEREHVPLCKQWGLGILPWSPLAAGFLSGKYRKDA
;
A
#
# COMPACT_ATOMS: atom_id res chain seq x y z
N MET A 1 -9.64 18.77 6.89
CA MET A 1 -8.58 17.72 6.83
C MET A 1 -7.22 18.38 6.91
N GLU A 2 -6.28 17.79 7.65
CA GLU A 2 -4.87 18.23 7.68
C GLU A 2 -4.08 17.46 6.63
N TYR A 3 -3.11 18.11 5.96
CA TYR A 3 -2.26 17.51 4.94
C TYR A 3 -0.79 17.61 5.30
N ARG A 4 -0.02 16.57 4.95
CA ARG A 4 1.44 16.49 5.18
C ARG A 4 2.14 15.97 3.94
N ASN A 5 3.40 16.25 3.82
CA ASN A 5 4.22 15.60 2.81
C ASN A 5 4.33 14.09 3.09
N LEU A 6 4.33 13.29 2.05
CA LEU A 6 4.54 11.85 2.13
C LEU A 6 6.03 11.55 2.39
N GLY A 7 6.42 11.51 3.65
CA GLY A 7 7.84 11.49 4.01
C GLY A 7 8.56 12.73 3.51
N ALA A 8 9.72 12.55 2.87
CA ALA A 8 10.48 13.63 2.22
C ALA A 8 10.02 13.92 0.78
N ALA A 9 9.02 13.20 0.25
CA ALA A 9 8.46 13.45 -1.06
C ALA A 9 7.64 14.76 -1.08
N GLY A 10 7.60 15.43 -2.23
CA GLY A 10 6.90 16.71 -2.38
C GLY A 10 5.37 16.59 -2.44
N VAL A 11 4.83 15.39 -2.56
CA VAL A 11 3.37 15.15 -2.64
C VAL A 11 2.72 15.29 -1.26
N LYS A 12 1.58 15.99 -1.21
CA LYS A 12 0.81 16.16 0.01
C LYS A 12 -0.32 15.14 0.10
N VAL A 13 -0.38 14.45 1.23
CA VAL A 13 -1.44 13.50 1.57
C VAL A 13 -2.16 13.91 2.85
N SER A 14 -3.42 13.54 2.96
CA SER A 14 -4.17 13.69 4.21
C SER A 14 -3.52 12.88 5.34
N THR A 15 -3.59 13.37 6.56
CA THR A 15 -3.07 12.67 7.76
C THR A 15 -3.82 11.38 8.07
N LEU A 16 -5.02 11.22 7.50
CA LEU A 16 -5.76 9.96 7.47
C LEU A 16 -5.61 9.33 6.09
N CYS A 17 -5.35 8.03 6.06
CA CYS A 17 -5.34 7.21 4.85
C CYS A 17 -6.54 6.26 4.89
N LEU A 18 -7.29 6.19 3.79
CA LEU A 18 -8.37 5.22 3.66
C LEU A 18 -7.78 3.87 3.23
N GLY A 19 -7.87 2.87 4.11
CA GLY A 19 -7.52 1.49 3.77
C GLY A 19 -8.69 0.76 3.12
N ALA A 20 -8.45 0.15 1.97
CA ALA A 20 -9.46 -0.52 1.15
C ALA A 20 -9.38 -2.06 1.23
N MET A 21 -8.77 -2.63 2.28
CA MET A 21 -8.59 -4.09 2.39
C MET A 21 -9.92 -4.85 2.37
N THR A 22 -10.98 -4.24 2.87
CA THR A 22 -12.32 -4.85 3.01
C THR A 22 -13.28 -4.46 1.88
N PHE A 23 -12.79 -3.90 0.78
CA PHE A 23 -13.66 -3.54 -0.36
C PHE A 23 -13.89 -4.73 -1.27
N GLY A 24 -15.17 -4.99 -1.55
CA GLY A 24 -15.66 -6.12 -2.33
C GLY A 24 -15.94 -7.36 -1.46
N GLU A 25 -16.99 -8.09 -1.84
CA GLU A 25 -17.37 -9.34 -1.19
C GLU A 25 -16.59 -10.50 -1.80
N ALA A 26 -15.65 -11.04 -1.02
CA ALA A 26 -14.89 -12.22 -1.42
C ALA A 26 -15.69 -13.51 -1.23
N ASP A 27 -15.45 -14.53 -2.06
CA ASP A 27 -16.10 -15.82 -1.97
C ASP A 27 -15.62 -16.64 -0.74
N ASP A 28 -16.22 -17.80 -0.53
CA ASP A 28 -15.98 -18.69 0.61
C ASP A 28 -14.58 -19.30 0.65
N LYS A 29 -13.79 -19.17 -0.42
CA LYS A 29 -12.39 -19.63 -0.51
C LYS A 29 -11.38 -18.59 -0.04
N SER A 30 -11.81 -17.35 0.11
CA SER A 30 -10.95 -16.26 0.54
C SER A 30 -10.93 -16.17 2.08
N PHE A 31 -9.74 -15.87 2.62
CA PHE A 31 -9.61 -15.51 4.04
C PHE A 31 -10.36 -14.20 4.39
N MET A 32 -10.80 -13.45 3.38
CA MET A 32 -11.60 -12.23 3.51
C MET A 32 -13.12 -12.50 3.43
N HIS A 33 -13.54 -13.77 3.36
CA HIS A 33 -14.95 -14.13 3.34
C HIS A 33 -15.69 -13.53 4.54
N GLN A 34 -16.84 -12.93 4.31
CA GLN A 34 -17.68 -12.24 5.32
C GLN A 34 -17.01 -11.05 6.05
N VAL A 35 -15.83 -10.59 5.60
CA VAL A 35 -15.15 -9.41 6.17
C VAL A 35 -15.32 -8.19 5.25
N GLY A 36 -15.53 -8.41 3.96
CA GLY A 36 -15.71 -7.37 2.96
C GLY A 36 -17.08 -6.70 3.01
N CYS A 37 -17.19 -5.56 2.37
CA CYS A 37 -18.46 -4.90 2.07
C CYS A 37 -18.72 -4.89 0.56
N ASP A 38 -19.99 -4.80 0.18
CA ASP A 38 -20.38 -4.77 -1.23
C ASP A 38 -19.84 -3.54 -1.99
N ASP A 39 -19.95 -3.57 -3.30
CA ASP A 39 -19.44 -2.49 -4.16
C ASP A 39 -20.15 -1.16 -3.89
N ALA A 40 -21.46 -1.17 -3.64
CA ALA A 40 -22.23 0.04 -3.38
C ALA A 40 -21.78 0.72 -2.07
N THR A 41 -21.61 -0.06 -1.03
CA THR A 41 -21.08 0.40 0.27
C THR A 41 -19.64 0.89 0.11
N SER A 42 -18.80 0.15 -0.61
CA SER A 42 -17.40 0.54 -0.89
C SER A 42 -17.34 1.89 -1.61
N HIS A 43 -18.17 2.09 -2.65
CA HIS A 43 -18.24 3.34 -3.39
C HIS A 43 -18.75 4.50 -2.53
N ALA A 44 -19.75 4.27 -1.68
CA ALA A 44 -20.23 5.30 -0.74
C ALA A 44 -19.15 5.71 0.27
N ILE A 45 -18.32 4.76 0.74
CA ILE A 45 -17.17 5.05 1.61
C ILE A 45 -16.11 5.88 0.88
N LEU A 46 -15.78 5.54 -0.38
CA LEU A 46 -14.84 6.30 -1.22
C LEU A 46 -15.32 7.73 -1.46
N ASP A 47 -16.59 7.90 -1.80
CA ASP A 47 -17.20 9.23 -1.97
C ASP A 47 -17.12 10.03 -0.68
N ARG A 48 -17.51 9.43 0.43
CA ARG A 48 -17.50 10.10 1.72
C ARG A 48 -16.09 10.48 2.17
N ALA A 49 -15.10 9.62 1.93
CA ALA A 49 -13.71 9.92 2.24
C ALA A 49 -13.22 11.15 1.45
N LEU A 50 -13.50 11.20 0.14
CA LEU A 50 -13.12 12.32 -0.71
C LEU A 50 -13.81 13.63 -0.28
N GLU A 51 -15.11 13.59 0.01
CA GLU A 51 -15.87 14.74 0.54
C GLU A 51 -15.28 15.29 1.86
N LEU A 52 -14.76 14.42 2.72
CA LEU A 52 -14.09 14.80 3.97
C LEU A 52 -12.65 15.30 3.75
N GLY A 53 -12.16 15.31 2.51
CA GLY A 53 -10.83 15.74 2.13
C GLY A 53 -9.76 14.67 2.37
N ILE A 54 -10.12 13.40 2.54
CA ILE A 54 -9.15 12.30 2.54
C ILE A 54 -8.74 12.07 1.09
N ASN A 55 -7.49 12.36 0.77
CA ASN A 55 -6.94 12.21 -0.58
C ASN A 55 -5.93 11.06 -0.68
N PHE A 56 -5.75 10.27 0.36
CA PHE A 56 -4.79 9.17 0.38
C PHE A 56 -5.53 7.84 0.56
N PHE A 57 -5.48 6.98 -0.47
CA PHE A 57 -6.17 5.69 -0.51
C PHE A 57 -5.15 4.56 -0.67
N ASP A 58 -5.30 3.51 0.13
CA ASP A 58 -4.37 2.37 0.17
C ASP A 58 -5.10 1.05 -0.10
N THR A 59 -4.66 0.33 -1.12
CA THR A 59 -5.12 -1.01 -1.48
C THR A 59 -3.94 -1.97 -1.65
N ALA A 60 -4.16 -3.17 -2.18
CA ALA A 60 -3.14 -4.13 -2.60
C ALA A 60 -3.71 -5.10 -3.65
N ASP A 61 -2.81 -5.70 -4.45
CA ASP A 61 -3.16 -6.70 -5.45
C ASP A 61 -3.85 -7.93 -4.85
N VAL A 62 -3.54 -8.29 -3.61
CA VAL A 62 -4.06 -9.47 -2.92
C VAL A 62 -5.35 -9.22 -2.13
N TYR A 63 -5.78 -7.95 -1.98
CA TYR A 63 -6.93 -7.63 -1.15
C TYR A 63 -8.26 -8.11 -1.75
N GLY A 64 -9.08 -8.67 -0.87
CA GLY A 64 -10.31 -9.36 -1.22
C GLY A 64 -9.98 -10.75 -1.77
N GLN A 65 -9.94 -10.87 -3.06
CA GLN A 65 -9.59 -12.10 -3.79
C GLN A 65 -9.08 -11.69 -5.17
N ASP A 66 -7.84 -12.08 -5.50
CA ASP A 66 -7.24 -11.81 -6.82
C ASP A 66 -7.42 -10.36 -7.31
N GLY A 67 -7.21 -9.38 -6.42
CA GLY A 67 -7.31 -7.95 -6.74
C GLY A 67 -8.74 -7.39 -6.75
N LEU A 68 -9.65 -7.98 -6.00
CA LEU A 68 -11.04 -7.52 -5.91
C LEU A 68 -11.12 -6.06 -5.45
N SER A 69 -10.40 -5.67 -4.41
CA SER A 69 -10.36 -4.28 -3.93
C SER A 69 -9.88 -3.30 -4.99
N GLU A 70 -8.86 -3.66 -5.79
CA GLU A 70 -8.42 -2.81 -6.91
C GLU A 70 -9.49 -2.70 -8.00
N ARG A 71 -10.25 -3.77 -8.29
CA ARG A 71 -11.37 -3.71 -9.26
C ARG A 71 -12.51 -2.80 -8.78
N VAL A 72 -12.85 -2.87 -7.49
CA VAL A 72 -13.88 -1.99 -6.88
C VAL A 72 -13.47 -0.52 -7.02
N ILE A 73 -12.21 -0.19 -6.69
CA ILE A 73 -11.68 1.17 -6.86
C ILE A 73 -11.67 1.57 -8.34
N GLY A 74 -11.26 0.67 -9.24
CA GLY A 74 -11.27 0.91 -10.69
C GLY A 74 -12.68 1.20 -11.24
N ALA A 75 -13.68 0.46 -10.80
CA ALA A 75 -15.07 0.72 -11.15
C ALA A 75 -15.56 2.08 -10.61
N TRP A 76 -15.12 2.45 -9.41
CA TRP A 76 -15.41 3.77 -8.84
C TRP A 76 -14.76 4.90 -9.65
N PHE A 77 -13.51 4.75 -10.12
CA PHE A 77 -12.88 5.72 -11.03
C PHE A 77 -13.62 5.84 -12.37
N ALA A 78 -14.02 4.71 -12.95
CA ALA A 78 -14.78 4.72 -14.21
C ALA A 78 -16.09 5.50 -14.09
N ALA A 79 -16.75 5.41 -12.94
CA ALA A 79 -17.97 6.17 -12.65
C ALA A 79 -17.70 7.65 -12.26
N ARG A 80 -16.46 7.99 -11.88
CA ARG A 80 -16.04 9.33 -11.42
C ARG A 80 -14.68 9.71 -12.01
N PRO A 81 -14.60 10.03 -13.31
CA PRO A 81 -13.32 10.24 -14.00
C PRO A 81 -12.43 11.32 -13.40
N THR A 82 -13.01 12.33 -12.77
CA THR A 82 -12.24 13.42 -12.13
C THR A 82 -11.68 13.06 -10.75
N ALA A 83 -12.13 11.97 -10.14
CA ALA A 83 -11.68 11.58 -8.80
C ALA A 83 -10.22 11.09 -8.81
N ARG A 84 -9.76 10.46 -9.90
CA ARG A 84 -8.40 9.94 -9.99
C ARG A 84 -7.32 11.00 -9.77
N ASP A 85 -7.53 12.21 -10.26
CA ASP A 85 -6.57 13.32 -10.11
C ASP A 85 -6.64 14.03 -8.75
N GLN A 86 -7.64 13.71 -7.94
CA GLN A 86 -7.82 14.29 -6.61
C GLN A 86 -7.21 13.45 -5.50
N ILE A 87 -6.76 12.23 -5.79
CA ILE A 87 -6.26 11.31 -4.80
C ILE A 87 -4.83 10.84 -5.09
N VAL A 88 -4.12 10.50 -4.04
CA VAL A 88 -2.86 9.75 -4.05
C VAL A 88 -3.20 8.29 -3.80
N LEU A 89 -3.05 7.46 -4.83
CA LEU A 89 -3.41 6.05 -4.81
C LEU A 89 -2.19 5.19 -4.50
N ALA A 90 -2.27 4.43 -3.41
CA ALA A 90 -1.28 3.43 -3.05
C ALA A 90 -1.80 2.03 -3.33
N THR A 91 -0.97 1.18 -3.92
CA THR A 91 -1.21 -0.27 -3.98
C THR A 91 0.06 -1.04 -3.70
N LYS A 92 -0.06 -2.36 -3.53
CA LYS A 92 1.05 -3.23 -3.11
C LYS A 92 1.10 -4.50 -3.95
N PHE A 93 2.29 -5.11 -3.99
CA PHE A 93 2.54 -6.40 -4.63
C PHE A 93 3.40 -7.29 -3.73
N ARG A 94 3.63 -8.51 -4.06
CA ARG A 94 4.55 -9.51 -3.50
C ARG A 94 3.86 -10.82 -3.12
N PHE A 95 2.67 -10.79 -2.55
CA PHE A 95 1.99 -12.02 -2.15
C PHE A 95 1.51 -12.82 -3.37
N THR A 96 1.12 -14.06 -3.12
CA THR A 96 0.73 -14.99 -4.20
C THR A 96 -0.59 -14.54 -4.83
N MET A 97 -0.57 -14.45 -6.16
CA MET A 97 -1.73 -14.14 -7.00
C MET A 97 -1.94 -15.25 -8.02
N GLY A 98 -2.93 -16.11 -7.80
CA GLY A 98 -3.20 -17.27 -8.62
C GLY A 98 -2.23 -18.43 -8.43
N GLY A 99 -2.30 -19.45 -9.27
CA GLY A 99 -1.50 -20.68 -9.20
C GLY A 99 -0.24 -20.65 -10.07
N GLY A 100 0.72 -21.54 -9.76
CA GLY A 100 1.93 -21.77 -10.56
C GLY A 100 3.17 -21.01 -10.11
N PRO A 101 4.32 -21.27 -10.74
CA PRO A 101 5.58 -20.61 -10.42
C PRO A 101 5.53 -19.12 -10.78
N ASN A 102 6.36 -18.31 -10.12
CA ASN A 102 6.48 -16.85 -10.36
C ASN A 102 5.18 -16.06 -10.11
N ARG A 103 4.28 -16.57 -9.26
CA ARG A 103 3.05 -15.89 -8.86
C ARG A 103 3.16 -15.14 -7.54
N SER A 104 4.35 -15.17 -6.93
CA SER A 104 4.70 -14.42 -5.70
C SER A 104 6.11 -13.86 -5.81
N GLY A 105 6.50 -13.03 -4.83
CA GLY A 105 7.85 -12.52 -4.69
C GLY A 105 8.08 -11.17 -5.34
N ALA A 106 9.35 -10.73 -5.25
CA ALA A 106 9.80 -9.41 -5.67
C ALA A 106 10.86 -9.46 -6.80
N SER A 107 10.89 -10.55 -7.58
CA SER A 107 11.73 -10.61 -8.78
C SER A 107 11.30 -9.59 -9.82
N ARG A 108 12.23 -9.12 -10.64
CA ARG A 108 11.93 -8.23 -11.78
C ARG A 108 10.80 -8.77 -12.65
N TYR A 109 10.86 -10.09 -12.96
CA TYR A 109 9.82 -10.75 -13.76
C TYR A 109 8.42 -10.57 -13.14
N ARG A 110 8.31 -10.71 -11.82
CA ARG A 110 7.06 -10.59 -11.10
C ARG A 110 6.60 -9.13 -10.98
N ILE A 111 7.49 -8.21 -10.62
CA ILE A 111 7.21 -6.79 -10.43
C ILE A 111 6.58 -6.16 -11.66
N VAL A 112 7.18 -6.37 -12.84
CA VAL A 112 6.67 -5.82 -14.10
C VAL A 112 5.27 -6.32 -14.42
N ARG A 113 4.97 -7.59 -14.15
CA ARG A 113 3.62 -8.15 -14.36
C ARG A 113 2.61 -7.63 -13.35
N CYS A 114 3.01 -7.55 -12.09
CA CYS A 114 2.12 -7.07 -11.03
C CYS A 114 1.64 -5.64 -11.28
N VAL A 115 2.55 -4.74 -11.66
CA VAL A 115 2.18 -3.34 -11.92
C VAL A 115 1.19 -3.24 -13.09
N GLU A 116 1.41 -3.97 -14.18
CA GLU A 116 0.49 -3.98 -15.33
C GLU A 116 -0.89 -4.53 -14.94
N ASP A 117 -0.91 -5.60 -14.14
CA ASP A 117 -2.16 -6.19 -13.67
C ASP A 117 -2.91 -5.24 -12.73
N SER A 118 -2.21 -4.53 -11.83
CA SER A 118 -2.80 -3.51 -10.95
C SER A 118 -3.32 -2.31 -11.72
N LEU A 119 -2.54 -1.76 -12.67
CA LEU A 119 -2.98 -0.66 -13.53
C LEU A 119 -4.26 -1.00 -14.30
N ARG A 120 -4.36 -2.24 -14.82
CA ARG A 120 -5.54 -2.72 -15.54
C ARG A 120 -6.75 -2.86 -14.63
N ARG A 121 -6.59 -3.43 -13.40
CA ARG A 121 -7.69 -3.56 -12.43
C ARG A 121 -8.17 -2.21 -11.93
N LEU A 122 -7.25 -1.29 -11.69
CA LEU A 122 -7.54 0.08 -11.23
C LEU A 122 -8.07 1.00 -12.34
N GLY A 123 -7.91 0.61 -13.62
CA GLY A 123 -8.35 1.43 -14.76
C GLY A 123 -7.61 2.78 -14.85
N THR A 124 -6.33 2.82 -14.50
CA THR A 124 -5.49 4.02 -14.47
C THR A 124 -4.15 3.77 -15.16
N ASP A 125 -3.52 4.84 -15.61
CA ASP A 125 -2.22 4.82 -16.28
C ASP A 125 -1.03 4.90 -15.31
N ARG A 126 -1.27 5.27 -14.05
CA ARG A 126 -0.23 5.44 -13.03
C ARG A 126 -0.68 4.98 -11.64
N ILE A 127 0.30 4.57 -10.84
CA ILE A 127 0.18 4.35 -9.39
C ILE A 127 1.00 5.42 -8.69
N ASP A 128 0.40 6.14 -7.74
CA ASP A 128 1.11 7.22 -7.07
C ASP A 128 2.11 6.70 -6.02
N LEU A 129 1.77 5.67 -5.26
CA LEU A 129 2.67 5.00 -4.33
C LEU A 129 2.61 3.47 -4.53
N TYR A 130 3.68 2.89 -5.04
CA TYR A 130 3.78 1.44 -5.24
C TYR A 130 4.64 0.82 -4.15
N GLN A 131 4.07 -0.14 -3.41
CA GLN A 131 4.69 -0.68 -2.21
C GLN A 131 5.01 -2.17 -2.36
N ILE A 132 6.20 -2.58 -1.94
CA ILE A 132 6.44 -4.00 -1.69
C ILE A 132 5.78 -4.38 -0.35
N HIS A 133 4.82 -5.33 -0.38
CA HIS A 133 3.93 -5.66 0.74
C HIS A 133 4.65 -6.30 1.93
N ALA A 134 5.73 -7.01 1.68
CA ALA A 134 6.66 -7.55 2.66
C ALA A 134 8.01 -7.80 1.99
N GLN A 135 9.09 -7.76 2.77
CA GLN A 135 10.42 -8.09 2.26
C GLN A 135 10.45 -9.48 1.62
N ASP A 136 11.25 -9.64 0.58
CA ASP A 136 11.52 -10.92 -0.04
C ASP A 136 12.98 -11.32 0.19
N LEU A 137 13.19 -12.42 0.91
CA LEU A 137 14.53 -12.91 1.25
C LEU A 137 15.10 -13.85 0.19
N ALA A 138 14.30 -14.25 -0.80
CA ALA A 138 14.70 -15.18 -1.85
C ALA A 138 15.20 -14.46 -3.12
N VAL A 139 15.02 -13.14 -3.20
CA VAL A 139 15.42 -12.32 -4.34
C VAL A 139 16.51 -11.34 -3.91
N ASP A 140 17.49 -11.10 -4.78
CA ASP A 140 18.50 -10.08 -4.56
C ASP A 140 17.84 -8.69 -4.51
N GLU A 141 18.16 -7.92 -3.48
CA GLU A 141 17.58 -6.59 -3.25
C GLU A 141 17.89 -5.63 -4.43
N ASP A 142 19.05 -5.76 -5.08
CA ASP A 142 19.40 -4.92 -6.24
C ASP A 142 18.54 -5.24 -7.47
N GLU A 143 18.13 -6.49 -7.66
CA GLU A 143 17.17 -6.86 -8.72
C GLU A 143 15.82 -6.17 -8.48
N THR A 144 15.33 -6.25 -7.24
CA THR A 144 14.06 -5.63 -6.82
C THR A 144 14.11 -4.11 -6.98
N LEU A 145 15.14 -3.45 -6.43
CA LEU A 145 15.27 -2.00 -6.49
C LEU A 145 15.42 -1.48 -7.92
N ARG A 146 16.18 -2.18 -8.78
CA ARG A 146 16.32 -1.82 -10.18
C ARG A 146 15.01 -1.95 -10.94
N ALA A 147 14.23 -3.01 -10.68
CA ALA A 147 12.94 -3.18 -11.32
C ALA A 147 11.95 -2.08 -10.92
N LEU A 148 11.95 -1.67 -9.66
CA LEU A 148 11.11 -0.58 -9.16
C LEU A 148 11.52 0.78 -9.73
N ASP A 149 12.82 1.08 -9.80
CA ASP A 149 13.36 2.29 -10.42
C ASP A 149 12.96 2.40 -11.89
N ASP A 150 13.02 1.29 -12.65
CA ASP A 150 12.57 1.25 -14.04
C ASP A 150 11.08 1.60 -14.19
N LEU A 151 10.23 1.24 -13.22
CA LEU A 151 8.80 1.61 -13.23
C LEU A 151 8.59 3.10 -12.99
N VAL A 152 9.40 3.72 -12.13
CA VAL A 152 9.36 5.17 -11.91
C VAL A 152 9.84 5.90 -13.17
N ARG A 153 10.95 5.48 -13.75
CA ARG A 153 11.47 6.05 -15.02
C ARG A 153 10.48 5.91 -16.18
N ALA A 154 9.70 4.83 -16.20
CA ALA A 154 8.65 4.62 -17.19
C ALA A 154 7.37 5.43 -16.93
N GLY A 155 7.28 6.17 -15.80
CA GLY A 155 6.12 6.96 -15.42
C GLY A 155 4.91 6.14 -14.95
N LYS A 156 5.04 4.82 -14.78
CA LYS A 156 3.98 3.94 -14.28
C LYS A 156 3.76 4.05 -12.78
N VAL A 157 4.80 4.45 -12.07
CA VAL A 157 4.84 4.65 -10.63
C VAL A 157 5.46 6.00 -10.33
N LEU A 158 4.92 6.75 -9.37
CA LEU A 158 5.49 8.05 -9.00
C LEU A 158 6.41 7.96 -7.79
N TYR A 159 6.02 7.17 -6.78
CA TYR A 159 6.79 6.99 -5.53
C TYR A 159 6.84 5.52 -5.13
N LEU A 160 7.94 5.13 -4.50
CA LEU A 160 8.17 3.79 -4.00
C LEU A 160 7.96 3.74 -2.49
N GLY A 161 7.36 2.64 -2.00
CA GLY A 161 7.23 2.36 -0.58
C GLY A 161 7.54 0.92 -0.25
N CYS A 162 7.70 0.63 1.03
CA CYS A 162 7.81 -0.73 1.52
C CYS A 162 6.89 -0.96 2.71
N SER A 163 6.58 -2.21 2.98
CA SER A 163 5.77 -2.62 4.10
C SER A 163 6.40 -3.83 4.79
N ASN A 164 6.31 -3.89 6.12
CA ASN A 164 6.77 -5.02 6.91
C ASN A 164 8.25 -5.41 6.67
N TYR A 165 9.11 -4.43 6.48
CA TYR A 165 10.56 -4.60 6.38
C TYR A 165 11.20 -4.60 7.76
N ALA A 166 12.17 -5.46 7.99
CA ALA A 166 13.07 -5.35 9.12
C ALA A 166 13.95 -4.09 8.98
N ALA A 167 14.27 -3.42 10.08
CA ALA A 167 15.00 -2.15 10.05
C ALA A 167 16.34 -2.25 9.32
N TYR A 168 17.11 -3.32 9.57
CA TYR A 168 18.42 -3.52 8.92
C TYR A 168 18.29 -3.67 7.38
N ARG A 169 17.24 -4.35 6.90
CA ARG A 169 17.00 -4.49 5.47
C ARG A 169 16.53 -3.19 4.83
N LEU A 170 15.70 -2.45 5.54
CA LEU A 170 15.28 -1.13 5.05
C LEU A 170 16.46 -0.19 4.90
N VAL A 171 17.40 -0.17 5.85
CA VAL A 171 18.65 0.60 5.73
C VAL A 171 19.48 0.14 4.54
N ASP A 172 19.65 -1.17 4.36
CA ASP A 172 20.40 -1.75 3.22
C ASP A 172 19.77 -1.33 1.89
N SER A 173 18.45 -1.46 1.75
CA SER A 173 17.72 -1.03 0.55
C SER A 173 17.90 0.46 0.26
N LEU A 174 17.75 1.31 1.27
CA LEU A 174 17.92 2.77 1.13
C LEU A 174 19.35 3.16 0.75
N TRP A 175 20.34 2.48 1.34
CA TRP A 175 21.75 2.70 1.04
C TRP A 175 22.10 2.25 -0.38
N ARG A 176 21.68 1.06 -0.80
CA ARG A 176 21.87 0.55 -2.16
C ARG A 176 21.24 1.47 -3.22
N ALA A 177 20.01 1.92 -2.99
CA ALA A 177 19.36 2.86 -3.89
C ALA A 177 20.14 4.16 -4.00
N LYS A 178 20.61 4.72 -2.86
CA LYS A 178 21.40 5.95 -2.81
C LYS A 178 22.73 5.82 -3.56
N VAL A 179 23.47 4.74 -3.34
CA VAL A 179 24.79 4.51 -3.97
C VAL A 179 24.66 4.29 -5.48
N ALA A 180 23.57 3.63 -5.91
CA ALA A 180 23.30 3.35 -7.31
C ALA A 180 22.53 4.45 -8.05
N ASP A 181 22.30 5.62 -7.41
CA ASP A 181 21.51 6.75 -7.95
C ASP A 181 20.15 6.31 -8.50
N ARG A 182 19.39 5.60 -7.67
CA ARG A 182 18.05 5.08 -7.98
C ARG A 182 17.01 5.71 -7.08
N ASP A 183 15.76 5.68 -7.55
CA ASP A 183 14.61 5.99 -6.70
C ASP A 183 14.58 5.09 -5.47
N ARG A 184 14.26 5.67 -4.32
CA ARG A 184 14.26 4.98 -3.02
C ARG A 184 12.86 4.95 -2.41
N PHE A 185 12.67 4.10 -1.45
CA PHE A 185 11.46 4.11 -0.65
C PHE A 185 11.28 5.46 0.07
N VAL A 186 10.08 6.02 -0.03
CA VAL A 186 9.68 7.26 0.66
C VAL A 186 8.76 6.97 1.86
N THR A 187 8.25 5.74 1.97
CA THR A 187 7.38 5.30 3.07
C THR A 187 7.74 3.92 3.59
N LEU A 188 7.43 3.71 4.87
CA LEU A 188 7.32 2.41 5.50
C LEU A 188 5.88 2.22 6.00
N GLN A 189 5.19 1.18 5.52
CA GLN A 189 3.91 0.78 6.08
C GLN A 189 4.14 -0.39 7.07
N ALA A 190 3.73 -0.23 8.34
CA ALA A 190 4.00 -1.21 9.39
C ALA A 190 2.94 -1.20 10.48
N GLN A 191 2.84 -2.30 11.24
CA GLN A 191 1.97 -2.37 12.39
C GLN A 191 2.38 -1.35 13.45
N TYR A 192 1.46 -0.47 13.82
CA TYR A 192 1.72 0.51 14.85
C TYR A 192 0.42 0.99 15.49
N SER A 193 0.35 0.90 16.81
CA SER A 193 -0.82 1.32 17.59
C SER A 193 -0.40 1.72 19.01
N LEU A 194 -1.34 2.13 19.84
CA LEU A 194 -1.05 2.41 21.25
C LEU A 194 -0.56 1.19 22.05
N ILE A 195 -0.90 -0.03 21.60
CA ILE A 195 -0.49 -1.28 22.26
C ILE A 195 0.61 -2.04 21.52
N GLU A 196 0.85 -1.77 20.23
CA GLU A 196 1.95 -2.32 19.46
C GLU A 196 2.96 -1.21 19.14
N ARG A 197 4.00 -1.11 19.93
CA ARG A 197 4.97 -0.01 19.89
C ARG A 197 6.40 -0.44 19.55
N GLY A 198 6.59 -1.70 19.15
CA GLY A 198 7.90 -2.24 18.78
C GLY A 198 8.64 -1.43 17.71
N LEU A 199 7.86 -0.78 16.82
CA LEU A 199 8.39 0.07 15.75
C LEU A 199 9.24 1.26 16.25
N GLU A 200 9.01 1.72 17.49
CA GLU A 200 9.70 2.88 18.07
C GLU A 200 11.18 2.65 18.35
N ARG A 201 11.60 1.39 18.50
CA ARG A 201 12.98 1.05 18.86
C ARG A 201 13.97 1.34 17.73
N GLU A 202 13.64 0.97 16.51
CA GLU A 202 14.54 1.05 15.37
C GLU A 202 13.93 1.81 14.18
N HIS A 203 12.69 1.48 13.78
CA HIS A 203 12.09 2.03 12.57
C HIS A 203 11.77 3.52 12.66
N VAL A 204 11.25 4.00 13.80
CA VAL A 204 10.92 5.43 13.96
C VAL A 204 12.17 6.30 13.85
N PRO A 205 13.28 6.06 14.58
CA PRO A 205 14.50 6.83 14.40
C PRO A 205 15.08 6.70 12.98
N LEU A 206 15.04 5.49 12.39
CA LEU A 206 15.48 5.28 11.01
C LEU A 206 14.64 6.11 10.02
N CYS A 207 13.33 6.05 10.12
CA CYS A 207 12.43 6.82 9.24
C CYS A 207 12.66 8.33 9.37
N LYS A 208 12.89 8.84 10.59
CA LYS A 208 13.26 10.24 10.80
C LYS A 208 14.58 10.60 10.12
N GLN A 209 15.60 9.75 10.26
CA GLN A 209 16.93 9.98 9.68
C GLN A 209 16.90 10.00 8.14
N TRP A 210 16.12 9.10 7.54
CA TRP A 210 16.04 8.94 6.10
C TRP A 210 14.88 9.70 5.43
N GLY A 211 14.03 10.36 6.22
CA GLY A 211 12.89 11.11 5.71
C GLY A 211 11.76 10.24 5.14
N LEU A 212 11.51 9.06 5.74
CA LEU A 212 10.40 8.22 5.34
C LEU A 212 9.12 8.57 6.12
N GLY A 213 7.99 8.57 5.43
CA GLY A 213 6.68 8.59 6.06
C GLY A 213 6.34 7.21 6.66
N ILE A 214 5.75 7.18 7.86
CA ILE A 214 5.24 5.94 8.46
C ILE A 214 3.75 5.87 8.23
N LEU A 215 3.28 4.76 7.64
CA LEU A 215 1.87 4.45 7.39
C LEU A 215 1.44 3.33 8.35
N PRO A 216 0.81 3.65 9.50
CA PRO A 216 0.38 2.63 10.44
C PRO A 216 -0.77 1.78 9.87
N TRP A 217 -0.59 0.44 9.82
CA TRP A 217 -1.72 -0.44 9.65
C TRP A 217 -2.19 -0.98 11.01
N SER A 218 -3.48 -1.33 11.10
CA SER A 218 -4.16 -1.70 12.35
C SER A 218 -4.00 -0.70 13.50
N PRO A 219 -4.19 0.62 13.28
CA PRO A 219 -3.99 1.63 14.34
C PRO A 219 -4.94 1.45 15.53
N LEU A 220 -6.08 0.78 15.32
CA LEU A 220 -7.04 0.43 16.37
C LEU A 220 -6.90 -1.01 16.88
N ALA A 221 -5.77 -1.69 16.56
CA ALA A 221 -5.47 -3.06 17.01
C ALA A 221 -6.63 -4.03 16.76
N ALA A 222 -7.05 -4.18 15.50
CA ALA A 222 -8.19 -4.99 15.06
C ALA A 222 -9.50 -4.68 15.82
N GLY A 223 -9.67 -3.44 16.22
CA GLY A 223 -10.84 -2.95 16.94
C GLY A 223 -10.75 -3.03 18.47
N PHE A 224 -9.65 -3.55 19.02
CA PHE A 224 -9.46 -3.58 20.48
C PHE A 224 -9.50 -2.17 21.09
N LEU A 225 -8.91 -1.20 20.43
CA LEU A 225 -8.86 0.20 20.88
C LEU A 225 -10.13 1.00 20.54
N SER A 226 -11.14 0.39 19.91
CA SER A 226 -12.40 1.07 19.60
C SER A 226 -13.38 1.15 20.79
N GLY A 227 -13.08 0.47 21.90
CA GLY A 227 -13.95 0.40 23.07
C GLY A 227 -15.15 -0.57 22.93
N LYS A 228 -15.23 -1.34 21.84
CA LYS A 228 -16.33 -2.33 21.62
C LYS A 228 -16.23 -3.56 22.51
N TYR A 229 -15.03 -3.88 23.00
CA TYR A 229 -14.83 -5.00 23.92
C TYR A 229 -14.89 -4.53 25.36
N ARG A 230 -15.76 -5.13 26.17
CA ARG A 230 -15.91 -4.88 27.60
C ARG A 230 -15.62 -6.16 28.38
N LYS A 231 -15.10 -6.02 29.62
CA LYS A 231 -14.80 -7.17 30.49
C LYS A 231 -16.02 -8.02 30.83
N ASP A 232 -17.20 -7.41 30.80
CA ASP A 232 -18.47 -7.99 31.28
C ASP A 232 -19.44 -8.30 30.11
N ALA A 233 -18.92 -8.42 28.86
CA ALA A 233 -19.71 -8.72 27.67
C ALA A 233 -19.39 -10.12 27.13
#